data_750e0b6628fb360e0343a2a1b503b3ef
#
_entry.id   750e0b6628fb360e0343a2a1b503b3ef
#
_cell.length_a   1.000
_cell.length_b   1.000
_cell.length_c   1.000
_cell.angle_alpha   90.00
_cell.angle_beta   90.00
_cell.angle_gamma   90.00
#
_symmetry.space_group_name_H-M   'P 1'
#
loop_
_entity.id
_entity.type
_entity.pdbx_description
1 polymer ?
#
loop_
_entity_poly.entity_id
_entity_poly.type
_entity_poly.pdbx_seq_one_letter_code
_entity_poly.pdbx_strand_id
1 'polypeptide(L)'
;MSSTQLDVVIIGGGIQGLLALNALVWKGYSCALVSDGDLGSGQTLHSHGYLNTGFGMFGPELPHASADVVQPYLEERGLELSHDWVMIPPPNMPLFEGLPTATLPSGFAAPPGLSAVGLPDRSVPKRRLVEIVSQSNADRILRGCATPRWTGTRVEAVSVRVPGSSDEVVLSTKAIVVAAGCGSKRLLQGLVGETPQIEQIKHRRVHMLCVRAPRGSLPTTSVVAMPLGLMLAAHDQPDNVTWYVTPMEMGGRSYDDIPVDAASDVDPELVARGCATLLTLFPRLPEVHGLQLGCYAGYRQDVGDLPGNRMCELVEGTENVIIALPSGLVGPWLNATRTCDIVGGLFDPSRSHAPLPGGGAGVRIGSVVEDRPDFVWRGWDEWLQQYPQLSVQTSRQK
;
A
#
# COMPACT_ATOMS: atom_id res chain seq x y z
N MET A 1 28.99 -18.95 17.07
CA MET A 1 27.96 -18.59 16.06
C MET A 1 28.66 -17.73 15.01
N SER A 2 28.68 -18.14 13.74
CA SER A 2 29.23 -17.32 12.65
C SER A 2 28.28 -16.15 12.41
N SER A 3 28.74 -14.92 12.64
CA SER A 3 27.94 -13.73 12.25
C SER A 3 28.09 -13.54 10.75
N THR A 4 26.93 -13.42 10.05
CA THR A 4 26.93 -13.06 8.64
C THR A 4 27.13 -11.55 8.53
N GLN A 5 28.23 -11.13 7.87
CA GLN A 5 28.50 -9.71 7.63
C GLN A 5 27.75 -9.23 6.40
N LEU A 6 26.91 -8.22 6.55
CA LEU A 6 26.11 -7.62 5.49
C LEU A 6 26.45 -6.13 5.34
N ASP A 7 26.19 -5.58 4.17
CA ASP A 7 26.24 -4.14 3.97
C ASP A 7 24.98 -3.49 4.55
N VAL A 8 23.79 -4.04 4.25
CA VAL A 8 22.52 -3.45 4.67
C VAL A 8 21.54 -4.52 5.17
N VAL A 9 20.89 -4.26 6.30
CA VAL A 9 19.70 -5.00 6.73
C VAL A 9 18.47 -4.12 6.58
N ILE A 10 17.46 -4.62 5.89
CA ILE A 10 16.20 -3.94 5.64
C ILE A 10 15.14 -4.54 6.58
N ILE A 11 14.40 -3.70 7.30
CA ILE A 11 13.36 -4.12 8.24
C ILE A 11 12.00 -3.73 7.68
N GLY A 12 11.20 -4.73 7.29
CA GLY A 12 9.85 -4.59 6.76
C GLY A 12 9.63 -5.27 5.41
N GLY A 13 8.69 -6.23 5.37
CA GLY A 13 8.35 -7.05 4.20
C GLY A 13 7.27 -6.45 3.29
N GLY A 14 6.98 -5.16 3.39
CA GLY A 14 6.10 -4.44 2.48
C GLY A 14 6.79 -4.09 1.15
N ILE A 15 6.03 -3.51 0.22
CA ILE A 15 6.56 -3.14 -1.11
C ILE A 15 7.79 -2.24 -1.04
N GLN A 16 7.86 -1.34 -0.05
CA GLN A 16 9.01 -0.45 0.14
C GLN A 16 10.28 -1.23 0.45
N GLY A 17 10.21 -2.17 1.41
CA GLY A 17 11.38 -2.97 1.79
C GLY A 17 11.82 -3.90 0.66
N LEU A 18 10.88 -4.52 -0.04
CA LEU A 18 11.16 -5.41 -1.18
C LEU A 18 11.86 -4.67 -2.33
N LEU A 19 11.42 -3.47 -2.67
CA LEU A 19 12.04 -2.67 -3.71
C LEU A 19 13.40 -2.12 -3.28
N ALA A 20 13.56 -1.72 -2.02
CA ALA A 20 14.86 -1.34 -1.48
C ALA A 20 15.86 -2.51 -1.54
N LEU A 21 15.43 -3.73 -1.19
CA LEU A 21 16.24 -4.94 -1.33
C LEU A 21 16.69 -5.12 -2.78
N ASN A 22 15.75 -5.10 -3.73
CA ASN A 22 16.07 -5.31 -5.14
C ASN A 22 17.04 -4.26 -5.67
N ALA A 23 16.82 -2.98 -5.35
CA ALA A 23 17.66 -1.89 -5.81
C ALA A 23 19.09 -1.97 -5.24
N LEU A 24 19.23 -2.24 -3.94
CA LEU A 24 20.53 -2.36 -3.28
C LEU A 24 21.30 -3.59 -3.77
N VAL A 25 20.65 -4.74 -3.92
CA VAL A 25 21.28 -5.95 -4.47
C VAL A 25 21.75 -5.71 -5.91
N TRP A 26 20.94 -5.04 -6.73
CA TRP A 26 21.32 -4.68 -8.10
C TRP A 26 22.55 -3.76 -8.15
N LYS A 27 22.71 -2.86 -7.16
CA LYS A 27 23.90 -2.02 -6.99
C LYS A 27 25.13 -2.76 -6.43
N GLY A 28 24.98 -4.04 -6.08
CA GLY A 28 26.08 -4.90 -5.58
C GLY A 28 26.25 -4.90 -4.06
N TYR A 29 25.30 -4.36 -3.30
CA TYR A 29 25.32 -4.45 -1.84
C TYR A 29 24.90 -5.84 -1.36
N SER A 30 25.54 -6.34 -0.33
CA SER A 30 25.12 -7.55 0.38
C SER A 30 23.99 -7.19 1.35
N CYS A 31 22.78 -7.70 1.10
CA CYS A 31 21.60 -7.29 1.83
C CYS A 31 20.85 -8.48 2.42
N ALA A 32 20.13 -8.23 3.52
CA ALA A 32 19.04 -9.04 4.03
C ALA A 32 17.78 -8.20 4.23
N LEU A 33 16.60 -8.79 4.00
CA LEU A 33 15.34 -8.23 4.42
C LEU A 33 14.74 -9.08 5.54
N VAL A 34 14.28 -8.44 6.62
CA VAL A 34 13.62 -9.12 7.75
C VAL A 34 12.16 -8.67 7.78
N SER A 35 11.24 -9.64 7.80
CA SER A 35 9.81 -9.42 7.93
C SER A 35 9.25 -10.20 9.11
N ASP A 36 8.53 -9.55 10.01
CA ASP A 36 7.88 -10.18 11.15
C ASP A 36 6.59 -10.94 10.77
N GLY A 37 6.01 -10.59 9.63
CA GLY A 37 4.82 -11.23 9.07
C GLY A 37 5.01 -11.72 7.64
N ASP A 38 3.92 -12.13 7.01
CA ASP A 38 3.88 -12.49 5.61
C ASP A 38 4.14 -11.25 4.74
N LEU A 39 4.79 -11.44 3.58
CA LEU A 39 5.15 -10.33 2.70
C LEU A 39 3.93 -9.58 2.20
N GLY A 40 4.00 -8.26 2.28
CA GLY A 40 2.93 -7.37 1.84
C GLY A 40 1.71 -7.32 2.77
N SER A 41 1.64 -8.11 3.84
CA SER A 41 0.46 -8.24 4.73
C SER A 41 0.01 -6.94 5.40
N GLY A 42 0.86 -5.91 5.39
CA GLY A 42 0.49 -4.57 5.85
C GLY A 42 -0.22 -3.75 4.77
N GLN A 43 0.09 -2.47 4.72
CA GLN A 43 -0.51 -1.47 3.81
C GLN A 43 -0.50 -1.87 2.32
N THR A 44 0.48 -2.66 1.88
CA THR A 44 0.62 -3.07 0.47
C THR A 44 -0.60 -3.86 -0.01
N LEU A 45 -0.97 -4.94 0.69
CA LEU A 45 -2.11 -5.79 0.33
C LEU A 45 -3.45 -5.24 0.84
N HIS A 46 -3.43 -4.29 1.76
CA HIS A 46 -4.63 -3.56 2.23
C HIS A 46 -4.94 -2.33 1.37
N SER A 47 -4.13 -1.98 0.37
CA SER A 47 -4.40 -0.88 -0.55
C SER A 47 -5.46 -1.27 -1.57
N HIS A 48 -5.97 -0.28 -2.29
CA HIS A 48 -6.84 -0.51 -3.46
C HIS A 48 -6.07 -0.82 -4.76
N GLY A 49 -4.75 -0.91 -4.71
CA GLY A 49 -3.94 -1.25 -5.88
C GLY A 49 -3.82 -0.12 -6.92
N TYR A 50 -4.04 1.12 -6.52
CA TYR A 50 -3.96 2.28 -7.40
C TYR A 50 -2.51 2.69 -7.68
N LEU A 51 -2.16 2.72 -8.95
CA LEU A 51 -0.90 3.22 -9.45
C LEU A 51 -1.13 4.58 -10.11
N ASN A 52 -0.72 5.65 -9.43
CA ASN A 52 -0.83 7.00 -9.96
C ASN A 52 0.22 7.22 -11.04
N THR A 53 -0.24 7.45 -12.27
CA THR A 53 0.65 7.56 -13.43
C THR A 53 0.67 8.94 -14.05
N GLY A 54 -0.23 9.85 -13.70
CA GLY A 54 -0.34 11.03 -14.54
C GLY A 54 -0.73 12.32 -13.86
N PHE A 55 -1.31 12.26 -12.70
CA PHE A 55 -1.77 13.47 -12.08
C PHE A 55 -0.79 13.93 -11.01
N GLY A 56 -0.23 15.10 -11.19
CA GLY A 56 0.63 15.78 -10.24
C GLY A 56 0.02 16.09 -8.86
N MET A 57 -1.09 15.43 -8.50
CA MET A 57 -1.71 15.55 -7.17
C MET A 57 -0.74 15.22 -6.02
N PHE A 58 0.27 14.37 -6.30
CA PHE A 58 1.23 13.91 -5.28
C PHE A 58 2.67 14.30 -5.62
N GLY A 59 2.86 15.29 -6.47
CA GLY A 59 4.15 15.79 -6.93
C GLY A 59 4.49 15.39 -8.38
N PRO A 60 5.22 16.24 -9.10
CA PRO A 60 5.52 16.06 -10.53
C PRO A 60 6.43 14.86 -10.83
N GLU A 61 7.16 14.38 -9.84
CA GLU A 61 8.10 13.25 -9.99
C GLU A 61 7.38 11.90 -10.16
N LEU A 62 6.19 11.75 -9.58
CA LEU A 62 5.46 10.49 -9.59
C LEU A 62 5.01 10.06 -10.98
N PRO A 63 4.47 10.94 -11.85
CA PRO A 63 4.12 10.59 -13.22
C PRO A 63 5.30 10.06 -14.03
N HIS A 64 6.44 10.74 -13.97
CA HIS A 64 7.65 10.32 -14.68
C HIS A 64 8.16 8.98 -14.17
N ALA A 65 8.30 8.82 -12.85
CA ALA A 65 8.71 7.55 -12.25
C ALA A 65 7.75 6.41 -12.61
N SER A 66 6.45 6.69 -12.67
CA SER A 66 5.46 5.70 -13.04
C SER A 66 5.59 5.26 -14.50
N ALA A 67 5.65 6.21 -15.44
CA ALA A 67 5.71 5.91 -16.87
C ALA A 67 7.07 5.30 -17.28
N ASP A 68 8.17 5.86 -16.77
CA ASP A 68 9.51 5.53 -17.26
C ASP A 68 10.15 4.34 -16.53
N VAL A 69 9.69 4.03 -15.32
CA VAL A 69 10.30 3.01 -14.46
C VAL A 69 9.31 1.93 -14.04
N VAL A 70 8.18 2.33 -13.42
CA VAL A 70 7.29 1.37 -12.74
C VAL A 70 6.53 0.51 -13.74
N GLN A 71 5.88 1.14 -14.72
CA GLN A 71 5.09 0.42 -15.72
C GLN A 71 5.96 -0.54 -16.54
N PRO A 72 7.08 -0.10 -17.18
CA PRO A 72 7.96 -1.00 -17.91
C PRO A 72 8.48 -2.16 -17.04
N TYR A 73 8.88 -1.87 -15.80
CA TYR A 73 9.36 -2.91 -14.87
C TYR A 73 8.31 -4.00 -14.62
N LEU A 74 7.03 -3.61 -14.45
CA LEU A 74 5.94 -4.54 -14.17
C LEU A 74 5.52 -5.32 -15.42
N GLU A 75 5.40 -4.62 -16.56
CA GLU A 75 5.01 -5.21 -17.85
C GLU A 75 6.04 -6.21 -18.36
N GLU A 76 7.34 -5.91 -18.27
CA GLU A 76 8.44 -6.84 -18.61
C GLU A 76 8.38 -8.14 -17.80
N ARG A 77 7.78 -8.10 -16.61
CA ARG A 77 7.58 -9.26 -15.74
C ARG A 77 6.21 -9.90 -15.87
N GLY A 78 5.46 -9.54 -16.90
CA GLY A 78 4.17 -10.12 -17.22
C GLY A 78 3.05 -9.74 -16.27
N LEU A 79 3.13 -8.56 -15.62
CA LEU A 79 2.04 -8.01 -14.84
C LEU A 79 1.14 -7.17 -15.74
N GLU A 80 -0.07 -7.66 -15.96
CA GLU A 80 -1.10 -6.90 -16.65
C GLU A 80 -1.64 -5.78 -15.75
N LEU A 81 -1.51 -4.55 -16.23
CA LEU A 81 -2.05 -3.36 -15.56
C LEU A 81 -3.41 -3.03 -16.19
N SER A 82 -4.41 -2.74 -15.37
CA SER A 82 -5.67 -2.22 -15.87
C SER A 82 -5.49 -0.80 -16.39
N HIS A 83 -6.07 -0.48 -17.55
CA HIS A 83 -5.94 0.82 -18.22
C HIS A 83 -7.20 1.69 -18.15
N ASP A 84 -8.27 1.18 -17.56
CA ASP A 84 -9.58 1.80 -17.62
C ASP A 84 -9.87 2.63 -16.37
N TRP A 85 -9.34 3.84 -16.35
CA TRP A 85 -9.64 4.82 -15.31
C TRP A 85 -10.36 6.03 -15.89
N VAL A 86 -11.43 6.44 -15.22
CA VAL A 86 -12.15 7.67 -15.54
C VAL A 86 -12.30 8.52 -14.29
N MET A 87 -12.35 9.85 -14.48
CA MET A 87 -12.60 10.80 -13.41
C MET A 87 -13.79 11.67 -13.72
N ILE A 88 -14.58 11.97 -12.71
CA ILE A 88 -15.52 13.09 -12.69
C ILE A 88 -14.82 14.21 -11.93
N PRO A 89 -14.23 15.20 -12.61
CA PRO A 89 -13.53 16.30 -11.96
C PRO A 89 -14.51 17.30 -11.31
N PRO A 90 -14.06 18.09 -10.36
CA PRO A 90 -14.80 19.27 -9.91
C PRO A 90 -14.93 20.28 -11.06
N PRO A 91 -15.99 21.07 -11.10
CA PRO A 91 -16.13 22.10 -12.11
C PRO A 91 -15.00 23.15 -12.00
N ASN A 92 -14.53 23.63 -13.15
CA ASN A 92 -13.55 24.72 -13.25
C ASN A 92 -12.19 24.46 -12.61
N MET A 93 -11.69 23.24 -12.68
CA MET A 93 -10.37 22.88 -12.16
C MET A 93 -9.35 22.77 -13.32
N PRO A 94 -8.46 23.75 -13.51
CA PRO A 94 -7.53 23.80 -14.66
C PRO A 94 -6.62 22.58 -14.78
N LEU A 95 -6.34 21.91 -13.66
CA LEU A 95 -5.49 20.71 -13.62
C LEU A 95 -6.00 19.59 -14.55
N PHE A 96 -7.28 19.58 -14.88
CA PHE A 96 -7.91 18.55 -15.73
C PHE A 96 -8.25 19.05 -17.15
N GLU A 97 -7.87 20.31 -17.46
CA GLU A 97 -8.00 20.84 -18.81
C GLU A 97 -7.06 20.09 -19.76
N GLY A 98 -7.60 19.69 -20.92
CA GLY A 98 -6.85 18.95 -21.93
C GLY A 98 -6.87 17.43 -21.80
N LEU A 99 -7.47 16.88 -20.74
CA LEU A 99 -7.73 15.45 -20.69
C LEU A 99 -8.80 15.02 -21.69
N PRO A 100 -8.67 13.82 -22.28
CA PRO A 100 -9.66 13.31 -23.20
C PRO A 100 -11.01 13.11 -22.47
N THR A 101 -12.09 13.58 -23.10
CA THR A 101 -13.44 13.26 -22.63
C THR A 101 -13.65 11.75 -22.62
N ALA A 102 -14.22 11.23 -21.54
CA ALA A 102 -14.52 9.82 -21.37
C ALA A 102 -16.01 9.60 -21.12
N THR A 103 -16.47 8.40 -21.45
CA THR A 103 -17.82 7.96 -21.12
C THR A 103 -17.78 7.18 -19.80
N LEU A 104 -18.67 7.50 -18.88
CA LEU A 104 -18.85 6.70 -17.69
C LEU A 104 -19.30 5.28 -18.06
N PRO A 105 -18.84 4.27 -17.32
CA PRO A 105 -19.28 2.90 -17.54
C PRO A 105 -20.80 2.76 -17.35
N SER A 106 -21.37 1.75 -17.99
CA SER A 106 -22.80 1.46 -17.87
C SER A 106 -23.22 1.31 -16.40
N GLY A 107 -24.32 1.94 -16.04
CA GLY A 107 -24.87 1.93 -14.68
C GLY A 107 -24.34 3.03 -13.77
N PHE A 108 -23.26 3.74 -14.15
CA PHE A 108 -22.80 4.92 -13.43
C PHE A 108 -23.58 6.17 -13.85
N ALA A 109 -23.84 7.02 -12.87
CA ALA A 109 -24.52 8.30 -13.05
C ALA A 109 -23.60 9.45 -12.64
N ALA A 110 -23.27 10.34 -13.56
CA ALA A 110 -22.59 11.57 -13.20
C ALA A 110 -23.54 12.52 -12.48
N PRO A 111 -23.08 13.28 -11.49
CA PRO A 111 -23.83 14.41 -10.97
C PRO A 111 -24.22 15.38 -12.11
N PRO A 112 -25.40 16.02 -12.04
CA PRO A 112 -25.88 16.92 -13.10
C PRO A 112 -24.85 17.99 -13.47
N GLY A 113 -24.64 18.17 -14.77
CA GLY A 113 -23.72 19.18 -15.31
C GLY A 113 -22.25 18.82 -15.27
N LEU A 114 -21.87 17.61 -14.82
CA LEU A 114 -20.49 17.12 -14.81
C LEU A 114 -20.27 16.06 -15.90
N SER A 115 -19.12 16.10 -16.53
CA SER A 115 -18.66 15.12 -17.51
C SER A 115 -17.43 14.37 -17.01
N ALA A 116 -17.23 13.17 -17.51
CA ALA A 116 -16.06 12.38 -17.16
C ALA A 116 -14.89 12.63 -18.13
N VAL A 117 -13.67 12.45 -17.62
CA VAL A 117 -12.43 12.49 -18.40
C VAL A 117 -11.65 11.18 -18.18
N GLY A 118 -10.89 10.77 -19.18
CA GLY A 118 -10.02 9.61 -19.08
C GLY A 118 -8.77 9.92 -18.25
N LEU A 119 -8.36 8.98 -17.42
CA LEU A 119 -7.11 9.05 -16.68
C LEU A 119 -6.07 8.05 -17.22
N PRO A 120 -4.79 8.42 -17.25
CA PRO A 120 -3.71 7.49 -17.57
C PRO A 120 -3.36 6.52 -16.43
N ASP A 121 -4.07 6.61 -15.33
CA ASP A 121 -3.83 5.80 -14.13
C ASP A 121 -4.07 4.30 -14.36
N ARG A 122 -3.56 3.47 -13.46
CA ARG A 122 -3.57 2.01 -13.57
C ARG A 122 -4.03 1.36 -12.26
N SER A 123 -4.64 0.18 -12.38
CA SER A 123 -4.83 -0.73 -11.26
C SER A 123 -3.81 -1.87 -11.32
N VAL A 124 -3.26 -2.22 -10.17
CA VAL A 124 -2.22 -3.25 -10.02
C VAL A 124 -2.76 -4.41 -9.20
N PRO A 125 -2.72 -5.65 -9.71
CA PRO A 125 -3.01 -6.83 -8.91
C PRO A 125 -2.01 -6.96 -7.75
N LYS A 126 -2.41 -6.55 -6.56
CA LYS A 126 -1.53 -6.33 -5.39
C LYS A 126 -0.70 -7.55 -5.01
N ARG A 127 -1.34 -8.72 -4.94
CA ARG A 127 -0.66 -9.97 -4.60
C ARG A 127 0.39 -10.33 -5.63
N ARG A 128 0.05 -10.22 -6.91
CA ARG A 128 0.97 -10.50 -8.01
C ARG A 128 2.15 -9.54 -8.03
N LEU A 129 1.92 -8.28 -7.68
CA LEU A 129 2.99 -7.30 -7.49
C LEU A 129 4.01 -7.77 -6.43
N VAL A 130 3.53 -8.19 -5.25
CA VAL A 130 4.40 -8.68 -4.17
C VAL A 130 5.16 -9.94 -4.62
N GLU A 131 4.51 -10.87 -5.32
CA GLU A 131 5.14 -12.08 -5.89
C GLU A 131 6.30 -11.72 -6.80
N ILE A 132 6.07 -10.87 -7.79
CA ILE A 132 7.07 -10.45 -8.77
C ILE A 132 8.27 -9.78 -8.09
N VAL A 133 7.98 -8.85 -7.17
CA VAL A 133 9.06 -8.07 -6.54
C VAL A 133 9.86 -8.89 -5.53
N SER A 134 9.26 -9.87 -4.87
CA SER A 134 9.95 -10.72 -3.89
C SER A 134 10.75 -11.87 -4.52
N GLN A 135 10.37 -12.32 -5.71
CA GLN A 135 10.90 -13.54 -6.33
C GLN A 135 12.41 -13.48 -6.60
N SER A 136 12.91 -12.32 -7.07
CA SER A 136 14.32 -12.18 -7.50
C SER A 136 15.34 -12.31 -6.36
N ASN A 137 14.95 -12.07 -5.11
CA ASN A 137 15.81 -12.07 -3.95
C ASN A 137 15.18 -12.82 -2.76
N ALA A 138 14.40 -13.86 -3.03
CA ALA A 138 13.70 -14.64 -2.00
C ALA A 138 14.65 -15.27 -0.97
N ASP A 139 15.85 -15.70 -1.40
CA ASP A 139 16.90 -16.27 -0.58
C ASP A 139 17.57 -15.27 0.39
N ARG A 140 17.24 -13.98 0.25
CA ARG A 140 17.71 -12.88 1.11
C ARG A 140 16.66 -12.37 2.07
N ILE A 141 15.51 -13.02 2.13
CA ILE A 141 14.38 -12.65 3.00
C ILE A 141 14.34 -13.61 4.18
N LEU A 142 14.34 -13.06 5.39
CA LEU A 142 14.20 -13.80 6.64
C LEU A 142 12.85 -13.47 7.28
N ARG A 143 12.13 -14.50 7.71
CA ARG A 143 10.95 -14.32 8.53
C ARG A 143 11.32 -14.25 9.99
N GLY A 144 11.06 -13.14 10.67
CA GLY A 144 11.35 -12.98 12.08
C GLY A 144 11.19 -11.56 12.59
N CYS A 145 11.18 -11.42 13.89
CA CYS A 145 11.15 -10.13 14.55
C CYS A 145 12.58 -9.57 14.64
N ALA A 146 12.80 -8.41 14.04
CA ALA A 146 14.07 -7.72 14.00
C ALA A 146 14.26 -6.84 15.25
N THR A 147 15.41 -6.94 15.89
CA THR A 147 15.83 -6.06 16.99
C THR A 147 17.22 -5.51 16.69
N PRO A 148 17.35 -4.23 16.33
CA PRO A 148 18.67 -3.61 16.13
C PRO A 148 19.50 -3.58 17.42
N ARG A 149 20.82 -3.77 17.28
CA ARG A 149 21.81 -3.69 18.36
C ARG A 149 22.69 -2.48 18.15
N TRP A 150 22.76 -1.64 19.17
CA TRP A 150 23.41 -0.33 19.14
C TRP A 150 24.76 -0.30 19.83
N THR A 151 25.63 0.56 19.29
CA THR A 151 26.82 1.06 19.99
C THR A 151 26.94 2.56 19.70
N GLY A 152 26.70 3.39 20.72
CA GLY A 152 26.66 4.85 20.54
C GLY A 152 25.51 5.29 19.61
N THR A 153 25.87 5.93 18.50
CA THR A 153 24.92 6.44 17.47
C THR A 153 24.76 5.48 16.28
N ARG A 154 25.35 4.27 16.38
CA ARG A 154 25.44 3.34 15.26
C ARG A 154 24.78 2.00 15.57
N VAL A 155 24.06 1.45 14.60
CA VAL A 155 23.63 0.05 14.60
C VAL A 155 24.74 -0.83 14.03
N GLU A 156 25.18 -1.83 14.78
CA GLU A 156 26.25 -2.77 14.36
C GLU A 156 25.69 -4.12 13.91
N ALA A 157 24.51 -4.48 14.41
CA ALA A 157 23.88 -5.75 14.08
C ALA A 157 22.36 -5.67 14.23
N VAL A 158 21.68 -6.63 13.64
CA VAL A 158 20.25 -6.88 13.84
C VAL A 158 20.09 -8.32 14.33
N SER A 159 19.49 -8.48 15.49
CA SER A 159 19.03 -9.79 15.98
C SER A 159 17.69 -10.12 15.37
N VAL A 160 17.57 -11.32 14.84
CA VAL A 160 16.32 -11.81 14.23
C VAL A 160 15.87 -13.04 15.01
N ARG A 161 14.70 -12.90 15.66
CA ARG A 161 14.05 -14.02 16.33
C ARG A 161 13.07 -14.69 15.37
N VAL A 162 13.35 -15.94 15.02
CA VAL A 162 12.50 -16.72 14.12
C VAL A 162 11.25 -17.21 14.88
N PRO A 163 10.01 -17.02 14.33
CA PRO A 163 8.80 -17.50 14.97
C PRO A 163 8.83 -19.02 15.22
N GLY A 164 8.47 -19.43 16.43
CA GLY A 164 8.42 -20.84 16.82
C GLY A 164 9.78 -21.49 17.10
N SER A 165 10.87 -20.73 17.08
CA SER A 165 12.22 -21.20 17.46
C SER A 165 12.72 -20.40 18.66
N SER A 166 13.56 -21.06 19.49
CA SER A 166 14.37 -20.38 20.50
C SER A 166 15.63 -19.73 19.90
N ASP A 167 15.92 -20.01 18.63
CA ASP A 167 17.13 -19.57 17.98
C ASP A 167 17.05 -18.10 17.57
N GLU A 168 18.13 -17.41 17.78
CA GLU A 168 18.35 -16.03 17.36
C GLU A 168 19.44 -16.00 16.29
N VAL A 169 19.14 -15.41 15.15
CA VAL A 169 20.12 -15.14 14.09
C VAL A 169 20.63 -13.72 14.27
N VAL A 170 21.96 -13.55 14.33
CA VAL A 170 22.58 -12.22 14.42
C VAL A 170 23.19 -11.85 13.07
N LEU A 171 22.71 -10.76 12.49
CA LEU A 171 23.16 -10.18 11.24
C LEU A 171 24.02 -8.95 11.56
N SER A 172 25.34 -9.04 11.42
CA SER A 172 26.20 -7.85 11.49
C SER A 172 26.00 -7.00 10.24
N THR A 173 25.91 -5.68 10.40
CA THR A 173 25.56 -4.80 9.29
C THR A 173 26.25 -3.44 9.38
N LYS A 174 26.49 -2.80 8.21
CA LYS A 174 27.02 -1.45 8.13
C LYS A 174 25.92 -0.39 8.22
N ALA A 175 24.70 -0.71 7.76
CA ALA A 175 23.54 0.17 7.84
C ALA A 175 22.23 -0.62 7.95
N ILE A 176 21.17 0.02 8.45
CA ILE A 176 19.82 -0.51 8.40
C ILE A 176 18.88 0.44 7.64
N VAL A 177 17.90 -0.15 6.98
CA VAL A 177 16.77 0.56 6.34
C VAL A 177 15.49 0.17 7.04
N VAL A 178 14.83 1.14 7.66
CA VAL A 178 13.52 0.97 8.29
C VAL A 178 12.42 1.25 7.27
N ALA A 179 11.77 0.19 6.81
CA ALA A 179 10.69 0.18 5.82
C ALA A 179 9.46 -0.58 6.33
N ALA A 180 9.23 -0.54 7.66
CA ALA A 180 8.24 -1.34 8.37
C ALA A 180 6.81 -0.76 8.30
N GLY A 181 6.53 0.18 7.39
CA GLY A 181 5.23 0.82 7.27
C GLY A 181 4.77 1.41 8.59
N CYS A 182 3.56 1.08 9.03
CA CYS A 182 3.03 1.56 10.30
C CYS A 182 3.85 1.14 11.55
N GLY A 183 4.69 0.12 11.44
CA GLY A 183 5.62 -0.26 12.51
C GLY A 183 6.85 0.65 12.63
N SER A 184 7.14 1.48 11.61
CA SER A 184 8.36 2.26 11.55
C SER A 184 8.49 3.28 12.69
N LYS A 185 7.41 4.02 13.01
CA LYS A 185 7.42 5.01 14.10
C LYS A 185 7.83 4.37 15.41
N ARG A 186 7.15 3.30 15.81
CA ARG A 186 7.44 2.58 17.06
C ARG A 186 8.86 2.02 17.10
N LEU A 187 9.33 1.47 15.99
CA LEU A 187 10.70 0.94 15.90
C LEU A 187 11.72 2.07 16.12
N LEU A 188 11.55 3.20 15.44
CA LEU A 188 12.44 4.36 15.54
C LEU A 188 12.40 5.01 16.92
N GLN A 189 11.21 5.18 17.52
CA GLN A 189 11.07 5.63 18.91
C GLN A 189 11.86 4.77 19.89
N GLY A 190 11.82 3.45 19.71
CA GLY A 190 12.60 2.51 20.51
C GLY A 190 14.11 2.61 20.28
N LEU A 191 14.54 3.17 19.17
CA LEU A 191 15.93 3.31 18.79
C LEU A 191 16.56 4.63 19.25
N VAL A 192 15.92 5.74 18.94
CA VAL A 192 16.47 7.10 19.16
C VAL A 192 15.62 8.01 20.02
N GLY A 193 14.48 7.51 20.51
CA GLY A 193 13.49 8.32 21.22
C GLY A 193 12.64 9.18 20.26
N GLU A 194 12.01 10.20 20.81
CA GLU A 194 11.25 11.16 20.01
C GLU A 194 12.19 12.21 19.38
N THR A 195 12.02 12.43 18.10
CA THR A 195 12.69 13.48 17.34
C THR A 195 11.66 14.20 16.45
N PRO A 196 11.92 15.45 16.02
CA PRO A 196 11.02 16.16 15.10
C PRO A 196 10.76 15.38 13.80
N GLN A 197 11.73 14.59 13.34
CA GLN A 197 11.59 13.72 12.19
C GLN A 197 10.59 12.58 12.45
N ILE A 198 10.65 11.95 13.63
CA ILE A 198 9.73 10.86 14.02
C ILE A 198 8.32 11.38 14.29
N GLU A 199 8.18 12.57 14.85
CA GLU A 199 6.89 13.22 15.08
C GLU A 199 6.10 13.49 13.79
N GLN A 200 6.79 13.66 12.66
CA GLN A 200 6.14 13.79 11.34
C GLN A 200 5.49 12.52 10.85
N ILE A 201 5.83 11.37 11.42
CA ILE A 201 5.21 10.09 11.04
C ILE A 201 3.82 10.01 11.65
N LYS A 202 2.81 10.01 10.80
CA LYS A 202 1.39 9.95 11.18
C LYS A 202 0.78 8.65 10.71
N HIS A 203 -0.10 8.09 11.52
CA HIS A 203 -0.89 6.92 11.14
C HIS A 203 -2.34 7.35 10.92
N ARG A 204 -2.89 7.03 9.76
CA ARG A 204 -4.31 7.22 9.47
C ARG A 204 -5.02 5.89 9.33
N ARG A 205 -6.20 5.80 9.92
CA ARG A 205 -7.13 4.72 9.65
C ARG A 205 -7.95 5.06 8.41
N VAL A 206 -7.93 4.19 7.44
CA VAL A 206 -8.67 4.32 6.18
C VAL A 206 -9.68 3.18 6.09
N HIS A 207 -10.94 3.51 5.89
CA HIS A 207 -11.99 2.52 5.66
C HIS A 207 -12.08 2.19 4.17
N MET A 208 -12.25 0.91 3.90
CA MET A 208 -12.41 0.39 2.54
C MET A 208 -13.72 -0.40 2.49
N LEU A 209 -14.60 -0.01 1.59
CA LEU A 209 -15.75 -0.81 1.19
C LEU A 209 -15.33 -1.69 0.02
N CYS A 210 -15.58 -2.99 0.13
CA CYS A 210 -15.38 -3.94 -0.95
C CYS A 210 -16.73 -4.32 -1.54
N VAL A 211 -16.81 -4.32 -2.87
CA VAL A 211 -17.98 -4.75 -3.63
C VAL A 211 -17.54 -5.83 -4.59
N ARG A 212 -18.17 -6.99 -4.58
CA ARG A 212 -17.85 -8.10 -5.47
C ARG A 212 -19.11 -8.66 -6.14
N ALA A 213 -18.99 -9.01 -7.41
CA ALA A 213 -20.03 -9.73 -8.13
C ALA A 213 -19.41 -10.64 -9.21
N PRO A 214 -20.15 -11.63 -9.76
CA PRO A 214 -19.69 -12.44 -10.86
C PRO A 214 -19.19 -11.60 -12.03
N ARG A 215 -18.18 -12.08 -12.73
CA ARG A 215 -17.61 -11.41 -13.89
C ARG A 215 -18.69 -11.06 -14.92
N GLY A 216 -18.64 -9.84 -15.45
CA GLY A 216 -19.65 -9.28 -16.37
C GLY A 216 -20.87 -8.67 -15.69
N SER A 217 -21.03 -8.78 -14.37
CA SER A 217 -22.12 -8.16 -13.61
C SER A 217 -21.81 -6.73 -13.15
N LEU A 218 -20.53 -6.40 -13.00
CA LEU A 218 -20.02 -5.09 -12.64
C LEU A 218 -19.06 -4.56 -13.71
N PRO A 219 -19.01 -3.23 -13.94
CA PRO A 219 -17.95 -2.62 -14.74
C PRO A 219 -16.55 -2.89 -14.21
N THR A 220 -15.60 -3.04 -15.12
CA THR A 220 -14.17 -3.21 -14.83
C THR A 220 -13.42 -1.88 -14.84
N THR A 221 -14.08 -0.80 -15.20
CA THR A 221 -13.52 0.56 -15.21
C THR A 221 -13.46 1.13 -13.81
N SER A 222 -12.31 1.66 -13.43
CA SER A 222 -12.12 2.38 -12.17
C SER A 222 -12.59 3.83 -12.28
N VAL A 223 -13.15 4.38 -11.20
CA VAL A 223 -13.77 5.71 -11.21
C VAL A 223 -13.29 6.56 -10.04
N VAL A 224 -12.88 7.79 -10.33
CA VAL A 224 -12.66 8.83 -9.32
C VAL A 224 -13.77 9.88 -9.46
N ALA A 225 -14.67 9.95 -8.50
CA ALA A 225 -15.73 10.93 -8.45
C ALA A 225 -15.38 12.01 -7.41
N MET A 226 -14.56 12.99 -7.80
CA MET A 226 -14.06 14.01 -6.87
C MET A 226 -15.18 14.83 -6.21
N PRO A 227 -16.24 15.28 -6.93
CA PRO A 227 -17.33 16.03 -6.30
C PRO A 227 -18.11 15.23 -5.27
N LEU A 228 -18.08 13.90 -5.36
CA LEU A 228 -18.69 12.99 -4.40
C LEU A 228 -17.71 12.52 -3.33
N GLY A 229 -16.42 12.93 -3.42
CA GLY A 229 -15.39 12.46 -2.52
C GLY A 229 -15.22 10.94 -2.53
N LEU A 230 -15.28 10.27 -3.71
CA LEU A 230 -15.23 8.82 -3.82
C LEU A 230 -14.23 8.36 -4.87
N MET A 231 -13.41 7.37 -4.50
CA MET A 231 -12.56 6.63 -5.41
C MET A 231 -12.95 5.15 -5.41
N LEU A 232 -13.08 4.57 -6.59
CA LEU A 232 -13.37 3.18 -6.84
C LEU A 232 -12.30 2.60 -7.74
N ALA A 233 -11.54 1.63 -7.25
CA ALA A 233 -10.59 0.86 -8.03
C ALA A 233 -11.20 -0.51 -8.37
N ALA A 234 -11.39 -0.78 -9.65
CA ALA A 234 -11.92 -2.04 -10.14
C ALA A 234 -10.79 -3.03 -10.47
N HIS A 235 -10.96 -4.26 -10.04
CA HIS A 235 -10.07 -5.37 -10.34
C HIS A 235 -10.86 -6.49 -11.00
N ASP A 236 -10.56 -6.75 -12.28
CA ASP A 236 -11.11 -7.89 -13.02
C ASP A 236 -10.34 -9.16 -12.65
N GLN A 237 -11.03 -10.14 -12.15
CA GLN A 237 -10.50 -11.44 -11.78
C GLN A 237 -11.16 -12.53 -12.64
N PRO A 238 -10.62 -13.75 -12.72
CA PRO A 238 -11.19 -14.80 -13.59
C PRO A 238 -12.68 -15.04 -13.39
N ASP A 239 -13.14 -15.07 -12.15
CA ASP A 239 -14.52 -15.44 -11.78
C ASP A 239 -15.39 -14.26 -11.34
N ASN A 240 -14.79 -13.15 -10.98
CA ASN A 240 -15.49 -12.00 -10.42
C ASN A 240 -14.81 -10.66 -10.74
N VAL A 241 -15.56 -9.59 -10.52
CA VAL A 241 -15.03 -8.21 -10.44
C VAL A 241 -15.12 -7.77 -9.00
N THR A 242 -14.01 -7.27 -8.46
CA THR A 242 -13.96 -6.67 -7.11
C THR A 242 -13.67 -5.18 -7.21
N TRP A 243 -14.50 -4.37 -6.59
CA TRP A 243 -14.28 -2.94 -6.40
C TRP A 243 -13.77 -2.65 -5.00
N TYR A 244 -12.70 -1.87 -4.91
CA TYR A 244 -12.26 -1.25 -3.66
C TYR A 244 -12.70 0.20 -3.68
N VAL A 245 -13.60 0.54 -2.78
CA VAL A 245 -14.23 1.85 -2.73
C VAL A 245 -13.74 2.60 -1.50
N THR A 246 -13.10 3.73 -1.73
CA THR A 246 -12.60 4.62 -0.67
C THR A 246 -13.32 5.96 -0.78
N PRO A 247 -14.22 6.29 0.12
CA PRO A 247 -14.71 7.65 0.26
C PRO A 247 -13.57 8.57 0.72
N MET A 248 -13.32 9.65 -0.02
CA MET A 248 -12.17 10.53 0.26
C MET A 248 -12.32 11.28 1.59
N GLU A 249 -13.54 11.60 2.01
CA GLU A 249 -13.84 12.17 3.33
C GLU A 249 -13.50 11.23 4.49
N MET A 250 -13.39 9.93 4.17
CA MET A 250 -12.93 8.91 5.10
C MET A 250 -11.40 8.90 5.23
N GLY A 251 -10.71 9.91 4.73
CA GLY A 251 -9.28 10.14 4.88
C GLY A 251 -8.81 10.21 6.32
N GLY A 252 -9.57 9.59 7.19
CA GLY A 252 -9.25 9.16 8.53
C GLY A 252 -8.76 10.27 9.46
N ARG A 253 -9.02 10.09 10.71
CA ARG A 253 -8.31 10.82 11.79
C ARG A 253 -6.87 10.33 11.81
N SER A 254 -5.92 11.24 12.00
CA SER A 254 -4.54 10.85 12.32
C SER A 254 -4.54 10.16 13.69
N TYR A 255 -3.91 8.98 13.77
CA TYR A 255 -3.72 8.25 15.03
C TYR A 255 -2.24 8.16 15.32
N ASP A 256 -1.86 8.36 16.57
CA ASP A 256 -0.48 8.19 17.01
C ASP A 256 -0.14 6.72 17.30
N ASP A 257 -1.16 5.91 17.60
CA ASP A 257 -1.03 4.48 17.88
C ASP A 257 -1.93 3.64 16.96
N ILE A 258 -1.41 2.47 16.57
CA ILE A 258 -2.16 1.50 15.77
C ILE A 258 -2.90 0.56 16.72
N PRO A 259 -4.23 0.43 16.62
CA PRO A 259 -4.97 -0.59 17.34
C PRO A 259 -4.49 -2.01 16.98
N VAL A 260 -4.54 -2.91 17.96
CA VAL A 260 -4.06 -4.30 17.80
C VAL A 260 -4.92 -5.11 16.83
N ASP A 261 -6.20 -4.73 16.66
CA ASP A 261 -7.16 -5.41 15.79
C ASP A 261 -7.82 -4.41 14.82
N ALA A 262 -7.33 -4.38 13.58
CA ALA A 262 -7.86 -3.51 12.54
C ALA A 262 -9.27 -3.90 12.08
N ALA A 263 -9.69 -5.16 12.24
CA ALA A 263 -11.00 -5.62 11.80
C ALA A 263 -12.12 -5.14 12.75
N SER A 264 -11.84 -5.04 14.06
CA SER A 264 -12.80 -4.55 15.06
C SER A 264 -13.02 -3.03 14.99
N ASP A 265 -12.23 -2.33 14.19
CA ASP A 265 -12.12 -0.88 14.17
C ASP A 265 -12.87 -0.22 13.00
N VAL A 266 -13.75 -0.96 12.34
CA VAL A 266 -14.61 -0.44 11.28
C VAL A 266 -15.66 0.49 11.89
N ASP A 267 -15.66 1.76 11.46
CA ASP A 267 -16.69 2.73 11.84
C ASP A 267 -17.95 2.53 10.97
N PRO A 268 -19.07 2.08 11.57
CA PRO A 268 -20.29 1.78 10.81
C PRO A 268 -20.91 2.99 10.13
N GLU A 269 -20.76 4.19 10.69
CA GLU A 269 -21.31 5.43 10.10
C GLU A 269 -20.53 5.81 8.85
N LEU A 270 -19.20 5.67 8.89
CA LEU A 270 -18.35 5.92 7.73
C LEU A 270 -18.67 4.94 6.60
N VAL A 271 -18.83 3.66 6.91
CA VAL A 271 -19.18 2.64 5.93
C VAL A 271 -20.53 2.92 5.30
N ALA A 272 -21.55 3.26 6.12
CA ALA A 272 -22.86 3.60 5.62
C ALA A 272 -22.84 4.84 4.70
N ARG A 273 -22.11 5.90 5.07
CA ARG A 273 -21.95 7.07 4.22
C ARG A 273 -21.24 6.74 2.89
N GLY A 274 -20.17 5.94 2.95
CA GLY A 274 -19.48 5.48 1.75
C GLY A 274 -20.35 4.67 0.81
N CYS A 275 -21.17 3.78 1.36
CA CYS A 275 -22.13 3.00 0.60
C CYS A 275 -23.23 3.91 0.00
N ALA A 276 -23.74 4.89 0.75
CA ALA A 276 -24.71 5.86 0.26
C ALA A 276 -24.15 6.70 -0.91
N THR A 277 -22.89 7.13 -0.80
CA THR A 277 -22.20 7.85 -1.88
C THR A 277 -22.03 6.95 -3.11
N LEU A 278 -21.66 5.69 -2.90
CA LEU A 278 -21.57 4.71 -3.99
C LEU A 278 -22.91 4.50 -4.69
N LEU A 279 -24.02 4.43 -3.94
CA LEU A 279 -25.37 4.34 -4.51
C LEU A 279 -25.77 5.59 -5.31
N THR A 280 -25.25 6.76 -4.96
CA THR A 280 -25.46 7.97 -5.76
C THR A 280 -24.76 7.87 -7.11
N LEU A 281 -23.54 7.30 -7.13
CA LEU A 281 -22.76 7.09 -8.35
C LEU A 281 -23.25 5.88 -9.15
N PHE A 282 -23.67 4.81 -8.49
CA PHE A 282 -24.15 3.58 -9.12
C PHE A 282 -25.50 3.13 -8.50
N PRO A 283 -26.61 3.79 -8.90
CA PRO A 283 -27.93 3.58 -8.27
C PRO A 283 -28.47 2.16 -8.36
N ARG A 284 -28.09 1.44 -9.44
CA ARG A 284 -28.55 0.07 -9.68
C ARG A 284 -27.71 -1.01 -8.98
N LEU A 285 -26.79 -0.62 -8.08
CA LEU A 285 -25.96 -1.58 -7.34
C LEU A 285 -26.78 -2.70 -6.66
N PRO A 286 -27.92 -2.40 -6.00
CA PRO A 286 -28.74 -3.44 -5.36
C PRO A 286 -29.35 -4.48 -6.31
N GLU A 287 -29.45 -4.15 -7.60
CA GLU A 287 -30.03 -5.03 -8.63
C GLU A 287 -28.97 -5.98 -9.23
N VAL A 288 -27.69 -5.82 -8.88
CA VAL A 288 -26.61 -6.64 -9.43
C VAL A 288 -26.72 -8.06 -8.93
N HIS A 289 -26.83 -9.00 -9.84
CA HIS A 289 -26.89 -10.43 -9.51
C HIS A 289 -25.63 -10.90 -8.82
N GLY A 290 -25.79 -11.66 -7.73
CA GLY A 290 -24.65 -12.21 -6.98
C GLY A 290 -23.81 -11.15 -6.26
N LEU A 291 -24.35 -9.95 -6.05
CA LEU A 291 -23.69 -8.88 -5.32
C LEU A 291 -23.33 -9.29 -3.90
N GLN A 292 -22.09 -9.01 -3.53
CA GLN A 292 -21.57 -9.17 -2.18
C GLN A 292 -20.86 -7.89 -1.75
N LEU A 293 -21.03 -7.50 -0.49
CA LEU A 293 -20.37 -6.36 0.11
C LEU A 293 -19.58 -6.79 1.34
N GLY A 294 -18.48 -6.11 1.58
CA GLY A 294 -17.66 -6.26 2.76
C GLY A 294 -16.95 -4.94 3.07
N CYS A 295 -16.39 -4.83 4.25
CA CYS A 295 -15.61 -3.66 4.63
C CYS A 295 -14.49 -4.04 5.58
N TYR A 296 -13.45 -3.21 5.58
CA TYR A 296 -12.36 -3.29 6.55
C TYR A 296 -11.78 -1.91 6.83
N ALA A 297 -11.11 -1.78 7.95
CA ALA A 297 -10.26 -0.65 8.22
C ALA A 297 -8.79 -1.06 7.96
N GLY A 298 -8.09 -0.26 7.17
CA GLY A 298 -6.66 -0.37 6.95
C GLY A 298 -5.93 0.80 7.61
N TYR A 299 -4.67 0.60 7.95
CA TYR A 299 -3.84 1.67 8.45
C TYR A 299 -2.87 2.12 7.39
N ARG A 300 -2.82 3.43 7.19
CA ARG A 300 -1.91 4.10 6.29
C ARG A 300 -0.95 4.95 7.09
N GLN A 301 0.32 4.82 6.77
CA GLN A 301 1.33 5.70 7.26
C GLN A 301 1.48 6.88 6.30
N ASP A 302 1.49 8.08 6.85
CA ASP A 302 1.75 9.33 6.16
C ASP A 302 2.91 10.07 6.81
N VAL A 303 3.47 11.04 6.08
CA VAL A 303 4.53 11.93 6.56
C VAL A 303 4.00 13.37 6.56
N GLY A 304 4.02 14.02 7.73
CA GLY A 304 3.45 15.34 7.90
C GLY A 304 1.93 15.38 7.70
N ASP A 305 1.41 16.55 7.39
CA ASP A 305 -0.03 16.80 7.31
C ASP A 305 -0.61 16.70 5.88
N LEU A 306 0.27 16.57 4.88
CA LEU A 306 -0.16 16.50 3.49
C LEU A 306 -0.15 15.06 2.97
N PRO A 307 -1.24 14.62 2.34
CA PRO A 307 -1.26 13.34 1.64
C PRO A 307 -0.21 13.31 0.53
N GLY A 308 0.50 12.18 0.42
CA GLY A 308 1.46 12.01 -0.66
C GLY A 308 2.91 12.31 -0.29
N ASN A 309 3.16 12.92 0.87
CA ASN A 309 4.52 13.12 1.34
C ASN A 309 5.24 11.78 1.57
N ARG A 310 6.54 11.81 1.31
CA ARG A 310 7.45 10.68 1.46
C ARG A 310 8.60 11.08 2.37
N MET A 311 9.19 10.09 3.03
CA MET A 311 10.43 10.26 3.78
C MET A 311 11.42 9.20 3.34
N CYS A 312 12.62 9.60 2.93
CA CYS A 312 13.73 8.70 2.68
C CYS A 312 15.04 9.44 2.99
N GLU A 313 15.55 9.23 4.21
CA GLU A 313 16.69 10.00 4.74
C GLU A 313 17.35 9.27 5.91
N LEU A 314 18.53 9.72 6.34
CA LEU A 314 19.15 9.30 7.58
C LEU A 314 18.32 9.78 8.77
N VAL A 315 18.17 8.91 9.77
CA VAL A 315 17.47 9.25 11.01
C VAL A 315 18.36 10.13 11.86
N GLU A 316 17.80 11.24 12.32
CA GLU A 316 18.50 12.19 13.19
C GLU A 316 19.13 11.51 14.41
N GLY A 317 20.36 11.88 14.74
CA GLY A 317 21.12 11.30 15.85
C GLY A 317 21.72 9.93 15.55
N THR A 318 21.62 9.43 14.33
CA THR A 318 22.22 8.16 13.91
C THR A 318 23.20 8.33 12.76
N GLU A 319 24.16 7.39 12.66
CA GLU A 319 25.16 7.40 11.59
C GLU A 319 24.77 6.52 10.40
N ASN A 320 23.87 5.53 10.61
CA ASN A 320 23.64 4.48 9.63
C ASN A 320 22.21 3.88 9.66
N VAL A 321 21.26 4.61 10.22
CA VAL A 321 19.85 4.24 10.18
C VAL A 321 19.15 5.08 9.13
N ILE A 322 18.54 4.45 8.16
CA ILE A 322 17.79 5.09 7.08
C ILE A 322 16.31 4.77 7.28
N ILE A 323 15.48 5.80 7.26
CA ILE A 323 14.03 5.64 7.21
C ILE A 323 13.56 5.72 5.75
N ALA A 324 12.68 4.80 5.35
CA ALA A 324 12.09 4.79 4.00
C ALA A 324 10.57 4.59 4.10
N LEU A 325 9.83 5.69 4.04
CA LEU A 325 8.37 5.73 4.14
C LEU A 325 7.78 6.24 2.83
N PRO A 326 7.11 5.35 2.07
CA PRO A 326 6.54 5.71 0.78
C PRO A 326 5.18 6.36 0.92
N SER A 327 4.74 7.02 -0.16
CA SER A 327 3.34 7.34 -0.41
C SER A 327 2.85 6.65 -1.68
N GLY A 328 1.68 6.05 -1.62
CA GLY A 328 1.09 5.31 -2.74
C GLY A 328 1.95 4.14 -3.22
N LEU A 329 1.67 3.61 -4.41
CA LEU A 329 2.42 2.49 -4.98
C LEU A 329 3.60 2.90 -5.87
N VAL A 330 3.70 4.15 -6.31
CA VAL A 330 4.86 4.67 -7.07
C VAL A 330 5.98 5.13 -6.15
N GLY A 331 5.65 5.75 -5.03
CA GLY A 331 6.62 6.25 -4.06
C GLY A 331 7.72 5.26 -3.64
N PRO A 332 7.44 3.97 -3.48
CA PRO A 332 8.44 2.95 -3.16
C PRO A 332 9.60 2.85 -4.14
N TRP A 333 9.37 3.03 -5.45
CA TRP A 333 10.44 3.04 -6.46
C TRP A 333 11.37 4.24 -6.30
N LEU A 334 10.80 5.42 -6.10
CA LEU A 334 11.59 6.64 -5.85
C LEU A 334 12.41 6.52 -4.56
N ASN A 335 11.80 6.01 -3.50
CA ASN A 335 12.50 5.79 -2.24
C ASN A 335 13.57 4.69 -2.36
N ALA A 336 13.37 3.66 -3.17
CA ALA A 336 14.40 2.63 -3.40
C ALA A 336 15.64 3.23 -4.06
N THR A 337 15.47 4.10 -5.07
CA THR A 337 16.58 4.85 -5.68
C THR A 337 17.26 5.74 -4.64
N ARG A 338 16.49 6.54 -3.90
CA ARG A 338 17.04 7.41 -2.86
C ARG A 338 17.76 6.65 -1.76
N THR A 339 17.26 5.46 -1.38
CA THR A 339 17.95 4.58 -0.41
C THR A 339 19.34 4.17 -0.93
N CYS A 340 19.45 3.82 -2.21
CA CYS A 340 20.75 3.49 -2.82
C CYS A 340 21.71 4.68 -2.78
N ASP A 341 21.23 5.89 -3.06
CA ASP A 341 22.06 7.10 -3.02
C ASP A 341 22.58 7.38 -1.61
N ILE A 342 21.72 7.24 -0.59
CA ILE A 342 22.12 7.45 0.80
C ILE A 342 23.14 6.40 1.23
N VAL A 343 22.90 5.11 0.94
CA VAL A 343 23.81 4.02 1.27
C VAL A 343 25.15 4.22 0.55
N GLY A 344 25.14 4.61 -0.72
CA GLY A 344 26.33 4.91 -1.51
C GLY A 344 27.14 6.09 -0.97
N GLY A 345 26.50 7.03 -0.30
CA GLY A 345 27.18 8.10 0.43
C GLY A 345 27.83 7.65 1.74
N LEU A 346 27.41 6.52 2.31
CA LEU A 346 27.98 5.98 3.55
C LEU A 346 29.17 5.04 3.30
N PHE A 347 29.09 4.17 2.30
CA PHE A 347 30.15 3.18 1.98
C PHE A 347 29.94 2.54 0.60
N ASP A 348 31.03 2.00 0.06
CA ASP A 348 31.01 1.23 -1.19
C ASP A 348 30.42 -0.19 -1.00
N PRO A 349 29.81 -0.78 -2.06
CA PRO A 349 29.25 -2.13 -1.99
C PRO A 349 30.33 -3.18 -1.80
N SER A 350 30.06 -4.17 -0.94
CA SER A 350 30.99 -5.30 -0.70
C SER A 350 31.05 -6.27 -1.88
N ARG A 351 30.08 -6.22 -2.81
CA ARG A 351 29.88 -7.13 -3.94
C ARG A 351 29.78 -8.61 -3.53
N SER A 352 29.43 -8.86 -2.28
CA SER A 352 29.18 -10.20 -1.77
C SER A 352 27.75 -10.63 -2.06
N HIS A 353 27.57 -11.77 -2.72
CA HIS A 353 26.26 -12.31 -3.11
C HIS A 353 25.95 -13.66 -2.43
N ALA A 354 26.61 -13.97 -1.32
CA ALA A 354 26.34 -15.21 -0.60
C ALA A 354 24.87 -15.26 -0.12
N PRO A 355 24.17 -16.37 -0.33
CA PRO A 355 22.82 -16.56 0.18
C PRO A 355 22.85 -16.56 1.72
N LEU A 356 21.75 -16.11 2.33
CA LEU A 356 21.62 -16.09 3.78
C LEU A 356 21.31 -17.48 4.33
N PRO A 357 21.93 -17.90 5.44
CA PRO A 357 21.51 -19.09 6.15
C PRO A 357 20.03 -18.97 6.54
N GLY A 358 19.20 -19.90 6.07
CA GLY A 358 17.75 -19.87 6.32
C GLY A 358 16.97 -18.83 5.52
N GLY A 359 17.62 -18.13 4.55
CA GLY A 359 16.93 -17.22 3.64
C GLY A 359 15.86 -17.94 2.81
N GLY A 360 14.70 -17.32 2.64
CA GLY A 360 13.53 -17.90 1.97
C GLY A 360 12.73 -18.90 2.81
N ALA A 361 13.28 -19.45 3.87
CA ALA A 361 12.58 -20.45 4.69
C ALA A 361 11.40 -19.83 5.44
N GLY A 362 10.20 -20.41 5.29
CA GLY A 362 8.98 -19.95 5.96
C GLY A 362 8.45 -18.60 5.49
N VAL A 363 9.06 -18.00 4.47
CA VAL A 363 8.57 -16.76 3.86
C VAL A 363 7.32 -17.06 3.05
N ARG A 364 6.26 -16.28 3.30
CA ARG A 364 4.99 -16.39 2.60
C ARG A 364 4.56 -15.01 2.12
N ILE A 365 3.76 -15.00 1.08
CA ILE A 365 3.06 -13.79 0.63
C ILE A 365 1.72 -13.74 1.36
N GLY A 366 1.39 -12.59 1.92
CA GLY A 366 0.13 -12.38 2.59
C GLY A 366 -1.07 -12.50 1.67
N SER A 367 -2.23 -12.69 2.25
CA SER A 367 -3.50 -12.61 1.52
C SER A 367 -3.97 -11.17 1.43
N VAL A 368 -4.64 -10.81 0.33
CA VAL A 368 -5.44 -9.58 0.29
C VAL A 368 -6.55 -9.69 1.33
N VAL A 369 -7.02 -8.56 1.86
CA VAL A 369 -7.93 -8.58 3.02
C VAL A 369 -9.20 -9.38 2.75
N GLU A 370 -9.77 -9.20 1.58
CA GLU A 370 -11.02 -9.85 1.16
C GLU A 370 -10.93 -11.37 0.94
N ASP A 371 -9.72 -11.91 0.85
CA ASP A 371 -9.47 -13.35 0.74
C ASP A 371 -9.12 -13.98 2.11
N ARG A 372 -9.09 -13.19 3.16
CA ARG A 372 -8.81 -13.69 4.52
C ARG A 372 -10.02 -14.40 5.09
N PRO A 373 -9.84 -15.46 5.88
CA PRO A 373 -10.96 -16.22 6.47
C PRO A 373 -11.84 -15.40 7.42
N ASP A 374 -11.28 -14.35 8.01
CA ASP A 374 -11.98 -13.43 8.93
C ASP A 374 -12.72 -12.30 8.21
N PHE A 375 -12.51 -12.11 6.91
CA PHE A 375 -13.25 -11.12 6.13
C PHE A 375 -14.66 -11.64 5.79
N VAL A 376 -15.67 -10.85 6.10
CA VAL A 376 -17.07 -11.27 5.95
C VAL A 376 -17.70 -10.61 4.73
N TRP A 377 -18.04 -11.42 3.74
CA TRP A 377 -18.87 -11.05 2.62
C TRP A 377 -20.35 -11.21 2.96
N ARG A 378 -21.19 -10.24 2.61
CA ARG A 378 -22.65 -10.24 2.83
C ARG A 378 -23.39 -9.93 1.54
N GLY A 379 -24.51 -10.58 1.33
CA GLY A 379 -25.46 -10.18 0.32
C GLY A 379 -26.12 -8.84 0.66
N TRP A 380 -26.82 -8.22 -0.30
CA TRP A 380 -27.42 -6.89 -0.11
C TRP A 380 -28.40 -6.84 1.06
N ASP A 381 -29.26 -7.84 1.21
CA ASP A 381 -30.24 -7.87 2.30
C ASP A 381 -29.60 -7.99 3.69
N GLU A 382 -28.57 -8.79 3.81
CA GLU A 382 -27.77 -8.91 5.06
C GLU A 382 -27.03 -7.61 5.35
N TRP A 383 -26.55 -6.93 4.30
CA TRP A 383 -25.87 -5.64 4.42
C TRP A 383 -26.83 -4.56 4.94
N LEU A 384 -28.09 -4.52 4.45
CA LEU A 384 -29.12 -3.62 4.95
C LEU A 384 -29.51 -3.90 6.41
N GLN A 385 -29.47 -5.15 6.86
CA GLN A 385 -29.70 -5.48 8.26
C GLN A 385 -28.61 -4.91 9.17
N GLN A 386 -27.36 -4.91 8.70
CA GLN A 386 -26.24 -4.34 9.43
C GLN A 386 -26.21 -2.81 9.37
N TYR A 387 -26.68 -2.21 8.28
CA TYR A 387 -26.69 -0.77 8.04
C TYR A 387 -28.10 -0.28 7.68
N PRO A 388 -29.06 -0.32 8.64
CA PRO A 388 -30.47 -0.04 8.37
C PRO A 388 -30.76 1.38 7.86
N GLN A 389 -29.87 2.34 8.14
CA GLN A 389 -29.98 3.71 7.61
C GLN A 389 -29.94 3.79 6.08
N LEU A 390 -29.38 2.79 5.39
CA LEU A 390 -29.34 2.71 3.93
C LEU A 390 -30.71 2.38 3.32
N SER A 391 -31.60 1.72 4.07
CA SER A 391 -32.95 1.34 3.59
C SER A 391 -33.80 2.58 3.26
N VAL A 392 -33.60 3.68 3.99
CA VAL A 392 -34.35 4.93 3.79
C VAL A 392 -33.91 5.62 2.49
N GLN A 393 -32.68 5.48 2.08
CA GLN A 393 -32.15 6.09 0.85
C GLN A 393 -32.58 5.34 -0.40
N THR A 394 -32.57 4.00 -0.36
CA THR A 394 -33.02 3.16 -1.48
C THR A 394 -34.52 3.31 -1.75
N SER A 395 -35.34 3.61 -0.75
CA SER A 395 -36.78 3.86 -0.92
C SER A 395 -37.14 5.24 -1.53
N ARG A 396 -36.21 6.21 -1.47
CA ARG A 396 -36.38 7.54 -2.07
C ARG A 396 -35.95 7.62 -3.54
N GLN A 397 -35.23 6.60 -4.03
CA GLN A 397 -34.78 6.53 -5.44
C GLN A 397 -35.75 5.72 -6.34
N LYS A 398 -36.71 5.02 -5.75
CA LYS A 398 -37.86 4.38 -6.44
C LYS A 398 -39.02 5.35 -6.56
#